data_b3ba6610e483ab259c48dce754f928f9
#
_entry.id   b3ba6610e483ab259c48dce754f928f9
#
_cell.length_a   1.000
_cell.length_b   1.000
_cell.length_c   1.000
_cell.angle_alpha   90.00
_cell.angle_beta   90.00
_cell.angle_gamma   90.00
#
_symmetry.space_group_name_H-M   'P 1'
#
loop_
_entity.id
_entity.type
_entity.pdbx_description
1 polymer ?
#
loop_
_entity_poly.entity_id
_entity_poly.type
_entity_poly.pdbx_seq_one_letter_code
_entity_poly.pdbx_strand_id
1 'polypeptide(L)'
;MPSVNFYLIFVLMKTDKKLLKITFLGTGTSQGVPVISSNHPVCLSTDVKDKRLRSSILISWDDKTVVIDCGPDFRQQMLRENVQLINGVLFTHEHSDHTAGLDDLRPFCYKIGEMPIFLSQITLDSLEQRFQYIFSQENRYPGAPSVQPNIIDKTPFSFLGLTITPIQVMHGNLPILGYRIQNIAYLTDVKTITIEEKEKLRNLDVLIVNALRIEEHPTHFNLQEALDFIEEIQPKRAYFTHISHKLGFHKEVSSKLPKNVFLSFDGLEIEV
;
A
#
# COMPACT_ATOMS: atom_id res chain seq x y z
N MET A 1 54.40 13.44 -26.90
CA MET A 1 53.15 12.71 -26.67
C MET A 1 52.44 13.37 -25.50
N PRO A 2 51.31 14.02 -25.67
CA PRO A 2 50.61 14.64 -24.55
C PRO A 2 49.71 13.61 -23.84
N SER A 3 49.83 13.59 -22.52
CA SER A 3 49.04 12.79 -21.60
C SER A 3 47.59 13.28 -21.59
N VAL A 4 46.65 12.42 -21.96
CA VAL A 4 45.24 12.67 -21.87
C VAL A 4 44.80 12.44 -20.42
N ASN A 5 44.45 13.54 -19.74
CA ASN A 5 43.85 13.52 -18.42
C ASN A 5 42.36 13.12 -18.55
N PHE A 6 42.02 11.91 -18.14
CA PHE A 6 40.62 11.49 -17.97
C PHE A 6 40.08 12.12 -16.68
N TYR A 7 39.46 13.28 -16.77
CA TYR A 7 38.55 13.77 -15.74
C TYR A 7 37.26 12.95 -15.78
N LEU A 8 37.13 12.07 -14.80
CA LEU A 8 35.88 11.35 -14.51
C LEU A 8 34.88 12.38 -14.01
N ILE A 9 34.00 12.85 -14.89
CA ILE A 9 32.86 13.71 -14.52
C ILE A 9 31.84 12.80 -13.86
N PHE A 10 31.90 12.69 -12.52
CA PHE A 10 30.79 12.23 -11.72
C PHE A 10 29.69 13.30 -11.76
N VAL A 11 28.79 13.19 -12.75
CA VAL A 11 27.51 13.91 -12.69
C VAL A 11 26.71 13.28 -11.54
N LEU A 12 26.77 13.89 -10.37
CA LEU A 12 25.80 13.70 -9.31
C LEU A 12 24.44 14.11 -9.89
N MET A 13 23.70 13.17 -10.42
CA MET A 13 22.27 13.36 -10.63
C MET A 13 21.68 13.59 -9.25
N LYS A 14 21.53 14.86 -8.84
CA LYS A 14 20.56 15.25 -7.83
C LYS A 14 19.22 14.78 -8.37
N THR A 15 18.74 13.64 -7.93
CA THR A 15 17.32 13.31 -8.08
C THR A 15 16.59 14.32 -7.21
N ASP A 16 16.01 15.34 -7.83
CA ASP A 16 15.16 16.28 -7.10
C ASP A 16 14.09 15.46 -6.40
N LYS A 17 14.15 15.45 -5.05
CA LYS A 17 13.18 14.73 -4.22
C LYS A 17 11.82 15.36 -4.49
N LYS A 18 10.90 14.58 -5.05
CA LYS A 18 9.53 15.05 -5.31
C LYS A 18 8.75 15.06 -4.01
N LEU A 19 7.97 16.09 -3.80
CA LEU A 19 6.99 16.11 -2.72
C LEU A 19 5.91 15.06 -3.02
N LEU A 20 5.79 14.07 -2.14
CA LEU A 20 4.77 13.04 -2.25
C LEU A 20 3.64 13.34 -1.28
N LYS A 21 2.41 13.30 -1.78
CA LYS A 21 1.20 13.31 -0.97
C LYS A 21 0.67 11.88 -0.87
N ILE A 22 0.40 11.41 0.35
CA ILE A 22 -0.20 10.11 0.61
C ILE A 22 -1.57 10.34 1.20
N THR A 23 -2.59 9.71 0.61
CA THR A 23 -3.95 9.66 1.14
C THR A 23 -4.26 8.22 1.56
N PHE A 24 -4.66 8.03 2.81
CA PHE A 24 -5.09 6.72 3.31
C PHE A 24 -6.53 6.46 2.83
N LEU A 25 -6.67 5.65 1.79
CA LEU A 25 -7.96 5.30 1.19
C LEU A 25 -8.77 4.36 2.08
N GLY A 26 -8.09 3.49 2.79
CA GLY A 26 -8.67 2.60 3.77
C GLY A 26 -7.59 2.15 4.76
N THR A 27 -7.97 1.93 5.99
CA THR A 27 -7.05 1.65 7.09
C THR A 27 -7.45 0.41 7.90
N GLY A 28 -8.53 -0.26 7.48
CA GLY A 28 -9.06 -1.44 8.13
C GLY A 28 -8.50 -2.74 7.59
N THR A 29 -8.60 -3.77 8.40
CA THR A 29 -8.28 -5.17 8.08
C THR A 29 -9.26 -5.74 7.04
N SER A 30 -9.07 -7.00 6.66
CA SER A 30 -9.84 -7.73 5.64
C SER A 30 -11.38 -7.65 5.77
N GLN A 31 -11.89 -7.52 6.99
CA GLN A 31 -13.33 -7.39 7.24
C GLN A 31 -13.82 -5.93 7.27
N GLY A 32 -12.91 -4.96 7.26
CA GLY A 32 -13.22 -3.57 7.57
C GLY A 32 -13.70 -3.36 9.01
N VAL A 33 -14.03 -2.12 9.36
CA VAL A 33 -14.66 -1.75 10.63
C VAL A 33 -15.78 -0.77 10.33
N PRO A 34 -17.03 -1.05 10.73
CA PRO A 34 -17.52 -2.17 11.53
C PRO A 34 -17.49 -3.51 10.79
N VAL A 35 -17.32 -4.58 11.55
CA VAL A 35 -17.47 -5.94 11.04
C VAL A 35 -18.95 -6.28 10.95
N ILE A 36 -19.35 -6.97 9.90
CA ILE A 36 -20.75 -7.41 9.68
C ILE A 36 -21.22 -8.23 10.87
N SER A 37 -22.39 -7.90 11.38
CA SER A 37 -23.06 -8.57 12.52
C SER A 37 -22.28 -8.47 13.86
N SER A 38 -21.32 -7.57 13.99
CA SER A 38 -20.54 -7.40 15.21
C SER A 38 -21.19 -6.36 16.15
N ASN A 39 -21.39 -6.76 17.40
CA ASN A 39 -21.82 -5.88 18.48
C ASN A 39 -20.63 -5.35 19.31
N HIS A 40 -19.40 -5.50 18.81
CA HIS A 40 -18.23 -5.00 19.50
C HIS A 40 -18.30 -3.46 19.65
N PRO A 41 -17.95 -2.89 20.81
CA PRO A 41 -18.09 -1.44 21.05
C PRO A 41 -17.46 -0.57 19.97
N VAL A 42 -16.28 -0.91 19.46
CA VAL A 42 -15.62 -0.19 18.35
C VAL A 42 -16.42 -0.26 17.05
N CYS A 43 -17.09 -1.37 16.76
CA CYS A 43 -17.97 -1.48 15.59
C CYS A 43 -19.22 -0.60 15.71
N LEU A 44 -19.69 -0.35 16.93
CA LEU A 44 -20.84 0.50 17.25
C LEU A 44 -20.44 1.98 17.44
N SER A 45 -19.16 2.31 17.44
CA SER A 45 -18.67 3.68 17.61
C SER A 45 -19.31 4.64 16.61
N THR A 46 -19.56 5.87 17.04
CA THR A 46 -19.99 6.98 16.18
C THR A 46 -18.83 7.84 15.68
N ASP A 47 -17.62 7.62 16.21
CA ASP A 47 -16.41 8.29 15.73
C ASP A 47 -16.07 7.80 14.32
N VAL A 48 -15.98 8.72 13.38
CA VAL A 48 -15.63 8.42 11.98
C VAL A 48 -14.24 7.77 11.84
N LYS A 49 -13.32 8.02 12.77
CA LYS A 49 -11.99 7.42 12.78
C LYS A 49 -11.98 5.95 13.20
N ASP A 50 -13.06 5.46 13.79
CA ASP A 50 -13.28 4.04 14.07
C ASP A 50 -13.95 3.30 12.90
N LYS A 51 -14.35 4.02 11.83
CA LYS A 51 -14.89 3.43 10.60
C LYS A 51 -13.77 3.29 9.59
N ARG A 52 -13.52 2.05 9.15
CA ARG A 52 -12.33 1.74 8.34
C ARG A 52 -12.70 0.85 7.17
N LEU A 53 -12.50 1.34 5.97
CA LEU A 53 -12.50 0.55 4.74
C LEU A 53 -11.23 -0.30 4.66
N ARG A 54 -11.20 -1.30 3.77
CA ARG A 54 -10.03 -2.18 3.58
C ARG A 54 -8.82 -1.39 3.16
N SER A 55 -7.66 -1.85 3.64
CA SER A 55 -6.38 -1.14 3.51
C SER A 55 -6.01 -0.84 2.06
N SER A 56 -5.77 0.42 1.79
CA SER A 56 -5.26 0.94 0.52
C SER A 56 -4.73 2.35 0.72
N ILE A 57 -3.74 2.77 -0.07
CA ILE A 57 -3.24 4.14 -0.10
C ILE A 57 -3.18 4.68 -1.53
N LEU A 58 -3.35 5.99 -1.64
CA LEU A 58 -3.12 6.76 -2.85
C LEU A 58 -1.83 7.59 -2.67
N ILE A 59 -0.93 7.53 -3.62
CA ILE A 59 0.30 8.33 -3.64
C ILE A 59 0.24 9.26 -4.85
N SER A 60 0.38 10.56 -4.61
CA SER A 60 0.32 11.58 -5.65
C SER A 60 1.58 12.45 -5.65
N TRP A 61 2.07 12.81 -6.82
CA TRP A 61 3.16 13.77 -7.03
C TRP A 61 2.99 14.43 -8.40
N ASP A 62 3.29 15.70 -8.49
CA ASP A 62 3.04 16.50 -9.68
C ASP A 62 1.60 16.28 -10.19
N ASP A 63 1.44 15.78 -11.42
CA ASP A 63 0.16 15.38 -12.02
C ASP A 63 -0.07 13.85 -12.04
N LYS A 64 0.72 13.10 -11.29
CA LYS A 64 0.70 11.62 -11.26
C LYS A 64 0.06 11.10 -9.99
N THR A 65 -0.60 9.96 -10.13
CA THR A 65 -1.33 9.31 -9.03
C THR A 65 -1.25 7.79 -9.18
N VAL A 66 -0.85 7.11 -8.12
CA VAL A 66 -0.74 5.64 -8.07
C VAL A 66 -1.45 5.13 -6.82
N VAL A 67 -2.14 4.00 -6.96
CA VAL A 67 -2.80 3.31 -5.84
C VAL A 67 -1.98 2.09 -5.44
N ILE A 68 -1.86 1.83 -4.15
CA ILE A 68 -1.42 0.53 -3.64
C ILE A 68 -2.64 -0.19 -3.08
N ASP A 69 -2.95 -1.34 -3.69
CA ASP A 69 -4.10 -2.21 -3.48
C ASP A 69 -5.45 -1.60 -3.90
N CYS A 70 -6.26 -2.45 -4.53
CA CYS A 70 -7.58 -2.13 -5.06
C CYS A 70 -8.59 -3.15 -4.52
N GLY A 71 -8.95 -2.99 -3.25
CA GLY A 71 -9.86 -3.88 -2.51
C GLY A 71 -11.35 -3.66 -2.86
N PRO A 72 -12.28 -4.35 -2.18
CA PRO A 72 -13.71 -4.29 -2.48
C PRO A 72 -14.34 -2.92 -2.21
N ASP A 73 -13.66 -2.06 -1.45
CA ASP A 73 -14.12 -0.70 -1.14
C ASP A 73 -13.59 0.35 -2.14
N PHE A 74 -12.83 -0.06 -3.15
CA PHE A 74 -12.13 0.84 -4.07
C PHE A 74 -13.04 1.91 -4.67
N ARG A 75 -14.21 1.53 -5.15
CA ARG A 75 -15.18 2.49 -5.69
C ARG A 75 -15.56 3.56 -4.66
N GLN A 76 -15.86 3.17 -3.44
CA GLN A 76 -16.23 4.11 -2.36
C GLN A 76 -15.03 5.00 -2.00
N GLN A 77 -13.82 4.46 -1.96
CA GLN A 77 -12.59 5.19 -1.70
C GLN A 77 -12.33 6.27 -2.76
N MET A 78 -12.44 5.92 -4.04
CA MET A 78 -12.25 6.86 -5.15
C MET A 78 -13.29 7.99 -5.15
N LEU A 79 -14.55 7.68 -4.85
CA LEU A 79 -15.63 8.66 -4.77
C LEU A 79 -15.45 9.60 -3.57
N ARG A 80 -15.07 9.09 -2.39
CA ARG A 80 -14.84 9.90 -1.20
C ARG A 80 -13.72 10.92 -1.40
N GLU A 81 -12.61 10.49 -2.01
CA GLU A 81 -11.44 11.35 -2.25
C GLU A 81 -11.55 12.13 -3.58
N ASN A 82 -12.68 12.01 -4.30
CA ASN A 82 -12.91 12.67 -5.59
C ASN A 82 -11.77 12.43 -6.60
N VAL A 83 -11.23 11.21 -6.65
CA VAL A 83 -10.10 10.85 -7.52
C VAL A 83 -10.54 10.84 -8.97
N GLN A 84 -9.97 11.71 -9.79
CA GLN A 84 -10.35 11.87 -11.19
C GLN A 84 -9.54 11.00 -12.15
N LEU A 85 -8.31 10.64 -11.75
CA LEU A 85 -7.39 9.86 -12.55
C LEU A 85 -6.44 9.08 -11.64
N ILE A 86 -6.11 7.85 -12.04
CA ILE A 86 -4.96 7.08 -11.55
C ILE A 86 -4.13 6.63 -12.74
N ASN A 87 -2.82 6.52 -12.55
CA ASN A 87 -1.87 6.18 -13.59
C ASN A 87 -1.38 4.73 -13.49
N GLY A 88 -1.64 4.06 -12.37
CA GLY A 88 -1.26 2.67 -12.16
C GLY A 88 -1.69 2.15 -10.80
N VAL A 89 -1.66 0.83 -10.66
CA VAL A 89 -1.95 0.12 -9.40
C VAL A 89 -0.79 -0.82 -9.07
N LEU A 90 -0.33 -0.77 -7.83
CA LEU A 90 0.63 -1.71 -7.26
C LEU A 90 -0.15 -2.68 -6.35
N PHE A 91 -0.05 -3.98 -6.59
CA PHE A 91 -0.68 -4.98 -5.72
C PHE A 91 0.34 -5.59 -4.78
N THR A 92 -0.03 -5.66 -3.50
CA THR A 92 0.81 -6.31 -2.49
C THR A 92 0.73 -7.82 -2.56
N HIS A 93 -0.47 -8.37 -2.68
CA HIS A 93 -0.74 -9.80 -2.78
C HIS A 93 -2.18 -10.07 -3.28
N GLU A 94 -2.53 -11.37 -3.40
CA GLU A 94 -3.75 -11.83 -4.07
C GLU A 94 -5.02 -11.81 -3.22
N HIS A 95 -4.97 -11.56 -1.90
CA HIS A 95 -6.17 -11.59 -1.07
C HIS A 95 -7.25 -10.63 -1.53
N SER A 96 -8.51 -11.02 -1.30
CA SER A 96 -9.67 -10.29 -1.83
C SER A 96 -9.80 -8.86 -1.30
N ASP A 97 -9.41 -8.63 -0.07
CA ASP A 97 -9.43 -7.29 0.55
C ASP A 97 -8.43 -6.33 -0.09
N HIS A 98 -7.44 -6.84 -0.86
CA HIS A 98 -6.47 -6.05 -1.61
C HIS A 98 -6.74 -5.99 -3.11
N THR A 99 -7.58 -6.87 -3.66
CA THR A 99 -7.69 -7.07 -5.12
C THR A 99 -9.11 -7.09 -5.67
N ALA A 100 -10.15 -7.23 -4.84
CA ALA A 100 -11.52 -7.47 -5.33
C ALA A 100 -12.16 -6.27 -6.05
N GLY A 101 -11.56 -5.09 -5.99
CA GLY A 101 -11.99 -3.89 -6.71
C GLY A 101 -11.43 -3.76 -8.13
N LEU A 102 -10.74 -4.78 -8.66
CA LEU A 102 -10.11 -4.72 -9.98
C LEU A 102 -11.07 -4.31 -11.10
N ASP A 103 -12.34 -4.71 -11.04
CA ASP A 103 -13.35 -4.32 -12.03
C ASP A 103 -13.68 -2.81 -11.98
N ASP A 104 -13.55 -2.18 -10.83
CA ASP A 104 -13.79 -0.75 -10.64
C ASP A 104 -12.68 0.14 -11.24
N LEU A 105 -11.62 -0.42 -11.82
CA LEU A 105 -10.65 0.31 -12.63
C LEU A 105 -11.23 0.78 -13.96
N ARG A 106 -12.35 0.23 -14.40
CA ARG A 106 -13.00 0.48 -15.70
C ARG A 106 -13.15 1.97 -16.05
N PRO A 107 -13.66 2.85 -15.16
CA PRO A 107 -13.80 4.27 -15.49
C PRO A 107 -12.46 4.98 -15.78
N PHE A 108 -11.39 4.54 -15.14
CA PHE A 108 -10.05 5.06 -15.38
C PHE A 108 -9.48 4.53 -16.70
N CYS A 109 -9.70 3.25 -17.02
CA CYS A 109 -9.30 2.67 -18.30
C CYS A 109 -9.94 3.41 -19.49
N TYR A 110 -11.17 3.87 -19.37
CA TYR A 110 -11.80 4.70 -20.43
C TYR A 110 -11.10 6.03 -20.66
N LYS A 111 -10.34 6.53 -19.68
CA LYS A 111 -9.60 7.79 -19.79
C LYS A 111 -8.18 7.60 -20.29
N ILE A 112 -7.50 6.53 -19.92
CA ILE A 112 -6.07 6.31 -20.18
C ILE A 112 -5.78 5.15 -21.15
N GLY A 113 -6.79 4.35 -21.51
CA GLY A 113 -6.61 3.09 -22.24
C GLY A 113 -6.31 1.93 -21.30
N GLU A 114 -5.11 1.36 -21.38
CA GLU A 114 -4.72 0.27 -20.49
C GLU A 114 -4.16 0.80 -19.17
N MET A 115 -4.65 0.22 -18.08
CA MET A 115 -4.18 0.52 -16.72
C MET A 115 -2.96 -0.34 -16.40
N PRO A 116 -1.77 0.24 -16.22
CA PRO A 116 -0.62 -0.50 -15.74
C PRO A 116 -0.88 -1.04 -14.33
N ILE A 117 -0.73 -2.36 -14.17
CA ILE A 117 -0.79 -3.00 -12.86
C ILE A 117 0.55 -3.71 -12.60
N PHE A 118 1.08 -3.56 -11.39
CA PHE A 118 2.36 -4.14 -10.96
C PHE A 118 2.10 -5.14 -9.85
N LEU A 119 2.54 -6.38 -10.02
CA LEU A 119 2.19 -7.48 -9.14
C LEU A 119 3.17 -8.65 -9.28
N SER A 120 3.22 -9.52 -8.27
CA SER A 120 3.97 -10.77 -8.37
C SER A 120 3.27 -11.75 -9.32
N GLN A 121 4.01 -12.76 -9.81
CA GLN A 121 3.42 -13.82 -10.63
C GLN A 121 2.30 -14.55 -9.89
N ILE A 122 2.47 -14.86 -8.61
CA ILE A 122 1.46 -15.53 -7.77
C ILE A 122 0.17 -14.70 -7.73
N THR A 123 0.29 -13.38 -7.57
CA THR A 123 -0.87 -12.48 -7.57
C THR A 123 -1.55 -12.45 -8.95
N LEU A 124 -0.77 -12.40 -10.03
CA LEU A 124 -1.32 -12.43 -11.39
C LEU A 124 -2.11 -13.72 -11.66
N ASP A 125 -1.52 -14.88 -11.36
CA ASP A 125 -2.16 -16.19 -11.56
C ASP A 125 -3.51 -16.26 -10.82
N SER A 126 -3.57 -15.74 -9.61
CA SER A 126 -4.81 -15.67 -8.83
C SER A 126 -5.84 -14.71 -9.43
N LEU A 127 -5.40 -13.54 -9.92
CA LEU A 127 -6.30 -12.57 -10.56
C LEU A 127 -6.85 -13.11 -11.88
N GLU A 128 -6.05 -13.76 -12.71
CA GLU A 128 -6.47 -14.39 -13.96
C GLU A 128 -7.55 -15.46 -13.72
N GLN A 129 -7.43 -16.25 -12.65
CA GLN A 129 -8.45 -17.23 -12.29
C GLN A 129 -9.76 -16.58 -11.83
N ARG A 130 -9.70 -15.51 -11.03
CA ARG A 130 -10.90 -14.88 -10.45
C ARG A 130 -11.59 -13.90 -11.39
N PHE A 131 -10.83 -13.28 -12.27
CA PHE A 131 -11.30 -12.24 -13.19
C PHE A 131 -11.01 -12.60 -14.66
N GLN A 132 -11.27 -13.84 -15.04
CA GLN A 132 -11.00 -14.36 -16.39
C GLN A 132 -11.46 -13.42 -17.50
N TYR A 133 -12.65 -12.80 -17.35
CA TYR A 133 -13.21 -11.87 -18.35
C TYR A 133 -12.39 -10.58 -18.55
N ILE A 134 -11.53 -10.19 -17.58
CA ILE A 134 -10.63 -9.04 -17.68
C ILE A 134 -9.38 -9.42 -18.49
N PHE A 135 -8.83 -10.62 -18.23
CA PHE A 135 -7.55 -11.07 -18.79
C PHE A 135 -7.71 -11.89 -20.10
N SER A 136 -8.92 -12.36 -20.42
CA SER A 136 -9.17 -13.14 -21.65
C SER A 136 -8.83 -12.31 -22.90
N GLN A 137 -8.07 -12.93 -23.81
CA GLN A 137 -7.79 -12.37 -25.13
C GLN A 137 -8.90 -12.73 -26.15
N GLU A 138 -9.56 -13.85 -25.94
CA GLU A 138 -10.63 -14.34 -26.80
C GLU A 138 -12.00 -14.00 -26.19
N ASN A 139 -12.94 -13.52 -27.02
CA ASN A 139 -14.31 -13.19 -26.61
C ASN A 139 -14.39 -12.25 -25.38
N ARG A 140 -13.43 -11.37 -25.25
CA ARG A 140 -13.36 -10.42 -24.13
C ARG A 140 -14.62 -9.57 -24.08
N TYR A 141 -15.22 -9.47 -22.89
CA TYR A 141 -16.36 -8.58 -22.66
C TYR A 141 -15.98 -7.11 -22.96
N PRO A 142 -16.65 -6.41 -23.87
CA PRO A 142 -16.23 -5.07 -24.31
C PRO A 142 -16.20 -4.01 -23.20
N GLY A 143 -16.96 -4.21 -22.12
CA GLY A 143 -17.00 -3.32 -20.96
C GLY A 143 -15.99 -3.68 -19.86
N ALA A 144 -15.19 -4.73 -20.00
CA ALA A 144 -14.20 -5.09 -19.00
C ALA A 144 -13.08 -4.04 -18.91
N PRO A 145 -12.50 -3.77 -17.75
CA PRO A 145 -11.34 -2.89 -17.62
C PRO A 145 -10.18 -3.44 -18.43
N SER A 146 -9.42 -2.56 -19.09
CA SER A 146 -8.20 -2.92 -19.79
C SER A 146 -7.02 -2.75 -18.86
N VAL A 147 -6.36 -3.84 -18.51
CA VAL A 147 -5.20 -3.83 -17.63
C VAL A 147 -3.96 -4.35 -18.34
N GLN A 148 -2.81 -3.75 -18.04
CA GLN A 148 -1.49 -4.17 -18.53
C GLN A 148 -0.70 -4.74 -17.34
N PRO A 149 -0.62 -6.08 -17.17
CA PRO A 149 0.18 -6.68 -16.13
C PRO A 149 1.68 -6.46 -16.34
N ASN A 150 2.35 -5.96 -15.30
CA ASN A 150 3.79 -5.85 -15.21
C ASN A 150 4.25 -6.72 -14.04
N ILE A 151 4.84 -7.88 -14.35
CA ILE A 151 5.32 -8.80 -13.32
C ILE A 151 6.56 -8.21 -12.68
N ILE A 152 6.53 -8.10 -11.37
CA ILE A 152 7.63 -7.59 -10.55
C ILE A 152 8.07 -8.63 -9.52
N ASP A 153 9.33 -8.53 -9.14
CA ASP A 153 9.96 -9.29 -8.06
C ASP A 153 10.53 -8.31 -6.99
N LYS A 154 11.62 -8.68 -6.34
CA LYS A 154 12.31 -7.84 -5.35
C LYS A 154 13.21 -6.76 -5.97
N THR A 155 13.31 -6.71 -7.29
CA THR A 155 14.18 -5.78 -8.02
C THR A 155 13.52 -4.41 -8.13
N PRO A 156 14.23 -3.31 -7.79
CA PRO A 156 13.69 -1.97 -8.01
C PRO A 156 13.40 -1.71 -9.49
N PHE A 157 12.30 -1.02 -9.75
CA PHE A 157 11.89 -0.61 -11.09
C PHE A 157 11.51 0.88 -11.12
N SER A 158 11.50 1.46 -12.32
CA SER A 158 11.11 2.86 -12.52
C SER A 158 9.69 2.95 -13.06
N PHE A 159 8.87 3.80 -12.45
CA PHE A 159 7.54 4.12 -12.93
C PHE A 159 7.25 5.61 -12.74
N LEU A 160 6.83 6.29 -13.81
CA LEU A 160 6.46 7.72 -13.84
C LEU A 160 7.53 8.66 -13.23
N GLY A 161 8.80 8.32 -13.43
CA GLY A 161 9.93 9.11 -12.95
C GLY A 161 10.32 8.88 -11.48
N LEU A 162 9.70 7.92 -10.80
CA LEU A 162 10.08 7.46 -9.48
C LEU A 162 10.66 6.04 -9.53
N THR A 163 11.63 5.77 -8.67
CA THR A 163 12.07 4.40 -8.39
C THR A 163 11.18 3.80 -7.32
N ILE A 164 10.59 2.65 -7.63
CA ILE A 164 9.79 1.84 -6.71
C ILE A 164 10.63 0.62 -6.33
N THR A 165 10.84 0.43 -5.05
CA THR A 165 11.59 -0.72 -4.52
C THR A 165 10.62 -1.66 -3.82
N PRO A 166 10.34 -2.84 -4.40
CA PRO A 166 9.56 -3.86 -3.72
C PRO A 166 10.32 -4.41 -2.51
N ILE A 167 9.59 -4.66 -1.43
CA ILE A 167 10.09 -5.20 -0.17
C ILE A 167 9.32 -6.48 0.10
N GLN A 168 10.01 -7.61 0.07
CA GLN A 168 9.36 -8.88 0.37
C GLN A 168 9.18 -9.06 1.87
N VAL A 169 7.94 -9.26 2.29
CA VAL A 169 7.58 -9.58 3.67
C VAL A 169 6.77 -10.87 3.71
N MET A 170 6.62 -11.45 4.88
CA MET A 170 5.85 -12.69 5.05
C MET A 170 4.53 -12.42 5.78
N HIS A 171 3.45 -12.82 5.17
CA HIS A 171 2.11 -12.89 5.73
C HIS A 171 1.83 -14.34 6.17
N GLY A 172 2.26 -14.69 7.38
CA GLY A 172 2.39 -16.09 7.76
C GLY A 172 3.42 -16.80 6.88
N ASN A 173 2.98 -17.76 6.08
CA ASN A 173 3.82 -18.49 5.12
C ASN A 173 3.75 -17.92 3.69
N LEU A 174 2.91 -16.90 3.45
CA LEU A 174 2.73 -16.31 2.14
C LEU A 174 3.74 -15.17 1.94
N PRO A 175 4.63 -15.23 0.93
CA PRO A 175 5.46 -14.10 0.56
C PRO A 175 4.60 -13.05 -0.16
N ILE A 176 4.63 -11.81 0.33
CA ILE A 176 3.90 -10.68 -0.22
C ILE A 176 4.85 -9.50 -0.45
N LEU A 177 4.41 -8.48 -1.17
CA LEU A 177 5.19 -7.30 -1.47
C LEU A 177 4.69 -6.08 -0.67
N GLY A 178 5.60 -5.39 -0.01
CA GLY A 178 5.46 -3.99 0.32
C GLY A 178 6.23 -3.14 -0.67
N TYR A 179 6.16 -1.82 -0.55
CA TYR A 179 6.78 -0.90 -1.49
C TYR A 179 7.48 0.25 -0.78
N ARG A 180 8.72 0.53 -1.20
CA ARG A 180 9.41 1.77 -0.88
C ARG A 180 9.40 2.69 -2.09
N ILE A 181 9.00 3.94 -1.89
CA ILE A 181 9.03 5.02 -2.87
C ILE A 181 9.73 6.21 -2.23
N GLN A 182 10.90 6.60 -2.73
CA GLN A 182 11.78 7.56 -2.06
C GLN A 182 12.05 7.14 -0.60
N ASN A 183 11.67 7.98 0.36
CA ASN A 183 11.85 7.74 1.80
C ASN A 183 10.54 7.34 2.52
N ILE A 184 9.59 6.79 1.77
CA ILE A 184 8.33 6.27 2.30
C ILE A 184 8.33 4.76 2.06
N ALA A 185 7.90 3.98 3.06
CA ALA A 185 7.61 2.57 2.89
C ALA A 185 6.18 2.26 3.33
N TYR A 186 5.48 1.45 2.54
CA TYR A 186 4.17 0.89 2.84
C TYR A 186 4.27 -0.64 2.94
N LEU A 187 3.98 -1.15 4.12
CA LEU A 187 4.02 -2.57 4.44
C LEU A 187 2.69 -2.94 5.10
N THR A 188 1.84 -3.67 4.39
CA THR A 188 0.61 -4.25 4.97
C THR A 188 0.80 -5.74 5.20
N ASP A 189 0.00 -6.34 6.09
CA ASP A 189 -0.10 -7.77 6.32
C ASP A 189 1.22 -8.47 6.72
N VAL A 190 2.14 -7.71 7.30
CA VAL A 190 3.44 -8.23 7.72
C VAL A 190 3.30 -9.04 9.00
N LYS A 191 3.92 -10.23 9.02
CA LYS A 191 4.22 -10.99 10.24
C LYS A 191 5.71 -11.14 10.46
N THR A 192 6.49 -11.35 9.39
CA THR A 192 7.95 -11.42 9.51
C THR A 192 8.60 -10.77 8.29
N ILE A 193 9.85 -10.33 8.48
CA ILE A 193 10.68 -9.73 7.44
C ILE A 193 12.13 -10.15 7.66
N THR A 194 12.85 -10.45 6.58
CA THR A 194 14.26 -10.84 6.67
C THR A 194 15.16 -9.62 6.92
N ILE A 195 16.37 -9.88 7.46
CA ILE A 195 17.37 -8.82 7.68
C ILE A 195 17.71 -8.10 6.37
N GLU A 196 17.85 -8.85 5.28
CA GLU A 196 18.12 -8.29 3.93
C GLU A 196 17.03 -7.30 3.49
N GLU A 197 15.78 -7.63 3.68
CA GLU A 197 14.66 -6.76 3.31
C GLU A 197 14.54 -5.53 4.24
N LYS A 198 14.91 -5.67 5.53
CA LYS A 198 14.99 -4.54 6.47
C LYS A 198 16.02 -3.48 6.03
N GLU A 199 17.12 -3.89 5.38
CA GLU A 199 18.12 -2.95 4.87
C GLU A 199 17.51 -1.95 3.87
N LYS A 200 16.48 -2.35 3.13
CA LYS A 200 15.75 -1.48 2.22
C LYS A 200 14.91 -0.41 2.94
N LEU A 201 14.70 -0.55 4.26
CA LEU A 201 13.91 0.36 5.09
C LEU A 201 14.75 1.41 5.82
N ARG A 202 16.05 1.50 5.55
CA ARG A 202 16.92 2.51 6.18
C ARG A 202 16.57 3.93 5.75
N ASN A 203 16.69 4.88 6.70
CA ASN A 203 16.50 6.31 6.49
C ASN A 203 15.11 6.70 5.95
N LEU A 204 14.05 6.08 6.46
CA LEU A 204 12.69 6.45 6.11
C LEU A 204 12.26 7.75 6.79
N ASP A 205 11.59 8.60 6.02
CA ASP A 205 10.82 9.73 6.56
C ASP A 205 9.48 9.25 7.11
N VAL A 206 8.86 8.27 6.42
CA VAL A 206 7.58 7.68 6.81
C VAL A 206 7.60 6.16 6.63
N LEU A 207 7.17 5.44 7.64
CA LEU A 207 6.83 4.01 7.58
C LEU A 207 5.33 3.85 7.82
N ILE A 208 4.64 3.18 6.89
CA ILE A 208 3.24 2.75 7.05
C ILE A 208 3.29 1.23 7.21
N VAL A 209 2.78 0.72 8.34
CA VAL A 209 2.87 -0.71 8.67
C VAL A 209 1.60 -1.18 9.38
N ASN A 210 1.25 -2.46 9.23
CA ASN A 210 0.08 -3.01 9.92
C ASN A 210 0.29 -3.12 11.43
N ALA A 211 -0.78 -2.83 12.19
CA ALA A 211 -0.95 -3.22 13.59
C ALA A 211 -2.38 -3.74 13.76
N LEU A 212 -2.54 -5.05 13.65
CA LEU A 212 -3.87 -5.64 13.50
C LEU A 212 -4.74 -5.49 14.75
N ARG A 213 -4.19 -5.83 15.93
CA ARG A 213 -4.88 -5.91 17.21
C ARG A 213 -3.89 -5.95 18.38
N ILE A 214 -4.42 -6.00 19.61
CA ILE A 214 -3.57 -6.09 20.80
C ILE A 214 -2.95 -7.48 20.96
N GLU A 215 -3.77 -8.55 20.82
CA GLU A 215 -3.33 -9.92 21.01
C GLU A 215 -2.52 -10.40 19.79
N GLU A 216 -1.66 -11.38 20.02
CA GLU A 216 -0.87 -12.01 18.95
C GLU A 216 -1.75 -12.57 17.82
N HIS A 217 -1.21 -12.52 16.62
CA HIS A 217 -1.81 -13.08 15.43
C HIS A 217 -0.78 -13.88 14.61
N PRO A 218 -1.15 -15.04 14.05
CA PRO A 218 -0.17 -15.90 13.35
C PRO A 218 0.36 -15.30 12.05
N THR A 219 -0.34 -14.34 11.43
CA THR A 219 -0.01 -13.84 10.10
C THR A 219 0.19 -12.32 10.02
N HIS A 220 -0.05 -11.57 11.11
CA HIS A 220 0.11 -10.12 11.16
C HIS A 220 0.85 -9.69 12.42
N PHE A 221 1.52 -8.55 12.36
CA PHE A 221 1.97 -7.88 13.58
C PHE A 221 0.77 -7.48 14.45
N ASN A 222 0.88 -7.76 15.74
CA ASN A 222 0.07 -7.11 16.75
C ASN A 222 0.64 -5.73 17.07
N LEU A 223 0.01 -4.99 17.98
CA LEU A 223 0.46 -3.64 18.33
C LEU A 223 1.90 -3.62 18.86
N GLN A 224 2.26 -4.53 19.75
CA GLN A 224 3.60 -4.55 20.35
C GLN A 224 4.67 -4.92 19.33
N GLU A 225 4.46 -5.96 18.52
CA GLU A 225 5.37 -6.37 17.45
C GLU A 225 5.58 -5.23 16.44
N ALA A 226 4.53 -4.46 16.12
CA ALA A 226 4.64 -3.32 15.22
C ALA A 226 5.42 -2.16 15.86
N LEU A 227 5.28 -1.92 17.16
CA LEU A 227 6.06 -0.92 17.89
C LEU A 227 7.54 -1.33 17.97
N ASP A 228 7.85 -2.58 18.27
CA ASP A 228 9.21 -3.11 18.32
C ASP A 228 9.88 -3.00 16.93
N PHE A 229 9.12 -3.28 15.87
CA PHE A 229 9.60 -3.10 14.50
C PHE A 229 9.88 -1.62 14.16
N ILE A 230 9.03 -0.69 14.59
CA ILE A 230 9.27 0.75 14.41
C ILE A 230 10.51 1.19 15.16
N GLU A 231 10.73 0.68 16.39
CA GLU A 231 11.93 0.96 17.17
C GLU A 231 13.21 0.45 16.49
N GLU A 232 13.15 -0.71 15.83
CA GLU A 232 14.27 -1.26 15.06
C GLU A 232 14.57 -0.42 13.80
N ILE A 233 13.54 -0.04 13.02
CA ILE A 233 13.69 0.68 11.73
C ILE A 233 14.00 2.18 11.94
N GLN A 234 13.51 2.79 13.01
CA GLN A 234 13.69 4.21 13.37
C GLN A 234 13.28 5.20 12.26
N PRO A 235 12.06 5.09 11.69
CA PRO A 235 11.57 6.10 10.76
C PRO A 235 11.32 7.43 11.51
N LYS A 236 11.32 8.57 10.79
CA LYS A 236 10.98 9.86 11.42
C LYS A 236 9.53 9.89 11.90
N ARG A 237 8.60 9.26 11.17
CA ARG A 237 7.18 9.09 11.53
C ARG A 237 6.72 7.69 11.14
N ALA A 238 5.84 7.10 11.91
CA ALA A 238 5.21 5.84 11.58
C ALA A 238 3.68 5.94 11.66
N TYR A 239 2.99 5.24 10.77
CA TYR A 239 1.53 5.18 10.71
C TYR A 239 1.06 3.73 10.68
N PHE A 240 0.15 3.38 11.59
CA PHE A 240 -0.46 2.07 11.58
C PHE A 240 -1.62 1.99 10.59
N THR A 241 -1.70 0.89 9.85
CA THR A 241 -2.78 0.52 8.93
C THR A 241 -3.22 -0.92 9.17
N HIS A 242 -4.15 -1.43 8.39
CA HIS A 242 -4.71 -2.77 8.49
C HIS A 242 -5.24 -3.11 9.89
N ILE A 243 -5.99 -2.17 10.45
CA ILE A 243 -6.44 -2.15 11.85
C ILE A 243 -7.78 -2.87 11.99
N SER A 244 -7.87 -3.80 12.94
CA SER A 244 -9.15 -4.42 13.30
C SER A 244 -9.83 -3.69 14.47
N HIS A 245 -11.12 -3.98 14.68
CA HIS A 245 -11.88 -3.50 15.84
C HIS A 245 -11.28 -3.94 17.18
N LYS A 246 -10.46 -5.02 17.19
CA LYS A 246 -9.79 -5.55 18.39
C LYS A 246 -8.54 -4.77 18.80
N LEU A 247 -8.11 -3.78 18.01
CA LEU A 247 -7.06 -2.86 18.44
C LEU A 247 -7.58 -1.88 19.51
N GLY A 248 -8.86 -1.53 19.45
CA GLY A 248 -9.51 -0.57 20.34
C GLY A 248 -9.98 0.69 19.63
N PHE A 249 -10.54 1.63 20.41
CA PHE A 249 -10.99 2.92 19.88
C PHE A 249 -9.83 3.78 19.41
N HIS A 250 -9.98 4.44 18.28
CA HIS A 250 -8.95 5.30 17.69
C HIS A 250 -8.39 6.32 18.70
N LYS A 251 -9.27 7.02 19.41
CA LYS A 251 -8.88 8.05 20.40
C LYS A 251 -8.07 7.47 21.56
N GLU A 252 -8.49 6.33 22.09
CA GLU A 252 -7.83 5.71 23.25
C GLU A 252 -6.46 5.15 22.91
N VAL A 253 -6.37 4.43 21.79
CA VAL A 253 -5.10 3.86 21.33
C VAL A 253 -4.12 4.97 20.96
N SER A 254 -4.56 5.96 20.17
CA SER A 254 -3.72 7.10 19.78
C SER A 254 -3.12 7.85 20.95
N SER A 255 -3.83 7.95 22.08
CA SER A 255 -3.33 8.65 23.27
C SER A 255 -2.18 7.92 24.00
N LYS A 256 -1.96 6.64 23.68
CA LYS A 256 -0.95 5.77 24.32
C LYS A 256 0.26 5.52 23.43
N LEU A 257 0.22 5.93 22.16
CA LEU A 257 1.32 5.70 21.21
C LEU A 257 2.49 6.64 21.47
N PRO A 258 3.72 6.25 21.11
CA PRO A 258 4.89 7.13 21.10
C PRO A 258 4.65 8.37 20.23
N LYS A 259 5.36 9.48 20.53
CA LYS A 259 5.14 10.79 19.90
C LYS A 259 5.17 10.81 18.38
N ASN A 260 5.96 9.96 17.75
CA ASN A 260 6.14 9.87 16.28
C ASN A 260 5.40 8.70 15.63
N VAL A 261 4.50 8.04 16.39
CA VAL A 261 3.70 6.90 15.93
C VAL A 261 2.23 7.28 15.97
N PHE A 262 1.50 7.03 14.88
CA PHE A 262 0.12 7.48 14.71
C PHE A 262 -0.78 6.32 14.24
N LEU A 263 -2.03 6.32 14.68
CA LEU A 263 -3.06 5.56 13.97
C LEU A 263 -3.50 6.33 12.74
N SER A 264 -3.46 5.70 11.58
CA SER A 264 -4.11 6.26 10.41
C SER A 264 -5.63 6.13 10.53
N PHE A 265 -6.35 6.87 9.72
CA PHE A 265 -7.80 6.79 9.52
C PHE A 265 -8.12 7.10 8.07
N ASP A 266 -9.27 6.65 7.62
CA ASP A 266 -9.70 6.81 6.23
C ASP A 266 -9.85 8.30 5.86
N GLY A 267 -9.19 8.72 4.79
CA GLY A 267 -9.12 10.12 4.35
C GLY A 267 -7.99 10.93 5.00
N LEU A 268 -7.13 10.32 5.84
CA LEU A 268 -5.92 11.01 6.33
C LEU A 268 -4.98 11.32 5.16
N GLU A 269 -4.53 12.56 5.08
CA GLU A 269 -3.52 13.00 4.12
C GLU A 269 -2.24 13.39 4.84
N ILE A 270 -1.09 13.01 4.26
CA ILE A 270 0.23 13.41 4.74
C ILE A 270 1.14 13.78 3.56
N GLU A 271 2.05 14.70 3.78
CA GLU A 271 3.09 15.09 2.82
C GLU A 271 4.49 14.67 3.31
N VAL A 272 5.34 14.28 2.34
CA VAL A 272 6.69 13.75 2.61
C VAL A 272 7.70 14.19 1.55
#